data_2fe7ea6445f6d67035734b24eba29478
#
_entry.id   2fe7ea6445f6d67035734b24eba29478
#
_cell.length_a   1.000
_cell.length_b   1.000
_cell.length_c   1.000
_cell.angle_alpha   90.00
_cell.angle_beta   90.00
_cell.angle_gamma   90.00
#
_symmetry.space_group_name_H-M   'P 1'
#
loop_
_entity.id
_entity.type
_entity.pdbx_description
1 polymer ?
#
loop_
_entity_poly.entity_id
_entity_poly.type
_entity_poly.pdbx_seq_one_letter_code
_entity_poly.pdbx_strand_id
1 'polypeptide(L)'
;MRDDKERLLDILDSISLIEKYLLLNKDLYHLNEMELMGIVRCIETIGEASRCLSEDCKNKYNQVPWRQISNMRNILVHQYFEIDTDRVESVIKKNIPELKVSVEEILKQL
;
A
#
# COMPACT_ATOMS: atom_id res chain seq x y z
N MET A 1 16.84 7.97 -11.19
CA MET A 1 16.55 7.65 -9.79
C MET A 1 15.24 8.31 -9.37
N ARG A 2 14.36 7.57 -8.72
CA ARG A 2 13.07 8.11 -8.32
C ARG A 2 13.22 9.01 -7.09
N ASP A 3 12.62 10.18 -7.13
CA ASP A 3 12.60 11.12 -6.00
C ASP A 3 11.38 10.87 -5.09
N ASP A 4 11.25 11.62 -4.01
CA ASP A 4 10.15 11.44 -3.07
C ASP A 4 8.79 11.66 -3.72
N LYS A 5 8.66 12.67 -4.57
CA LYS A 5 7.40 12.95 -5.26
C LYS A 5 6.99 11.76 -6.13
N GLU A 6 7.93 11.23 -6.90
CA GLU A 6 7.67 10.07 -7.75
C GLU A 6 7.27 8.84 -6.94
N ARG A 7 7.91 8.62 -5.80
CA ARG A 7 7.56 7.49 -4.92
C ARG A 7 6.19 7.66 -4.29
N LEU A 8 5.82 8.88 -3.92
CA LEU A 8 4.48 9.16 -3.40
C LEU A 8 3.42 8.94 -4.48
N LEU A 9 3.71 9.31 -5.72
CA LEU A 9 2.82 9.04 -6.84
C LEU A 9 2.70 7.54 -7.10
N ASP A 10 3.79 6.79 -6.98
CA ASP A 10 3.75 5.32 -7.10
C ASP A 10 2.81 4.70 -6.05
N ILE A 11 2.84 5.23 -4.83
CA ILE A 11 1.94 4.79 -3.76
C ILE A 11 0.48 5.02 -4.19
N LEU A 12 0.16 6.21 -4.67
CA LEU A 12 -1.20 6.53 -5.10
C LEU A 12 -1.64 5.69 -6.30
N ASP A 13 -0.75 5.44 -7.25
CA ASP A 13 -1.05 4.59 -8.41
C ASP A 13 -1.41 3.18 -7.97
N SER A 14 -0.67 2.61 -7.03
CA SER A 14 -0.94 1.27 -6.51
C SER A 14 -2.26 1.23 -5.74
N ILE A 15 -2.54 2.27 -4.94
CA ILE A 15 -3.82 2.39 -4.24
C ILE A 15 -4.98 2.45 -5.24
N SER A 16 -4.82 3.25 -6.29
CA SER A 16 -5.84 3.38 -7.34
C SER A 16 -6.14 2.06 -8.04
N LEU A 17 -5.11 1.26 -8.30
CA LEU A 17 -5.28 -0.06 -8.90
C LEU A 17 -6.08 -0.99 -7.99
N ILE A 18 -5.79 -0.99 -6.70
CA ILE A 18 -6.53 -1.78 -5.72
C ILE A 18 -7.99 -1.36 -5.70
N GLU A 19 -8.24 -0.05 -5.58
CA GLU A 19 -9.59 0.51 -5.50
C GLU A 19 -10.41 0.17 -6.75
N LYS A 20 -9.80 0.38 -7.92
CA LYS A 20 -10.45 0.13 -9.20
C LYS A 20 -10.82 -1.34 -9.35
N TYR A 21 -9.89 -2.23 -9.00
CA TYR A 21 -10.13 -3.67 -9.12
C TYR A 21 -11.22 -4.13 -8.17
N LEU A 22 -11.22 -3.67 -6.93
CA LEU A 22 -12.23 -4.05 -5.94
C LEU A 22 -13.59 -3.43 -6.24
N LEU A 23 -13.63 -2.25 -6.87
CA LEU A 23 -14.88 -1.67 -7.33
C LEU A 23 -15.59 -2.60 -8.33
N LEU A 24 -14.82 -3.26 -9.19
CA LEU A 24 -15.37 -4.19 -10.20
C LEU A 24 -15.73 -5.55 -9.59
N ASN A 25 -14.93 -6.05 -8.66
CA ASN A 25 -15.03 -7.42 -8.15
C ASN A 25 -15.61 -7.52 -6.73
N LYS A 26 -15.65 -6.44 -6.00
CA LYS A 26 -16.32 -6.20 -4.71
C LYS A 26 -15.86 -6.98 -3.48
N ASP A 27 -15.37 -8.21 -3.60
CA ASP A 27 -15.09 -9.08 -2.45
C ASP A 27 -13.79 -9.86 -2.63
N LEU A 28 -12.84 -9.62 -1.71
CA LEU A 28 -11.55 -10.30 -1.69
C LEU A 28 -11.66 -11.82 -1.62
N TYR A 29 -12.68 -12.31 -0.91
CA TYR A 29 -12.83 -13.76 -0.68
C TYR A 29 -13.32 -14.50 -1.91
N HIS A 30 -13.84 -13.78 -2.90
CA HIS A 30 -14.27 -14.36 -4.17
C HIS A 30 -13.21 -14.27 -5.26
N LEU A 31 -12.06 -13.61 -4.97
CA LEU A 31 -10.97 -13.53 -5.92
C LEU A 31 -10.23 -14.86 -6.01
N ASN A 32 -9.78 -15.19 -7.20
CA ASN A 32 -8.92 -16.36 -7.35
C ASN A 32 -7.50 -16.03 -6.86
N GLU A 33 -6.65 -17.04 -6.81
CA GLU A 33 -5.29 -16.89 -6.29
C GLU A 33 -4.48 -15.85 -7.07
N MET A 34 -4.58 -15.84 -8.39
CA MET A 34 -3.86 -14.89 -9.23
C MET A 34 -4.30 -13.46 -8.97
N GLU A 35 -5.60 -13.25 -8.83
CA GLU A 35 -6.16 -11.93 -8.55
C GLU A 35 -5.71 -11.44 -7.17
N LEU A 36 -5.76 -12.31 -6.18
CA LEU A 36 -5.34 -11.98 -4.83
C LEU A 36 -3.84 -11.68 -4.78
N MET A 37 -3.03 -12.42 -5.52
CA MET A 37 -1.60 -12.14 -5.65
C MET A 37 -1.34 -10.77 -6.26
N GLY A 38 -2.17 -10.36 -7.22
CA GLY A 38 -2.09 -9.02 -7.80
C GLY A 38 -2.32 -7.92 -6.77
N ILE A 39 -3.32 -8.09 -5.91
CA ILE A 39 -3.61 -7.16 -4.81
C ILE A 39 -2.41 -7.09 -3.85
N VAL A 40 -1.88 -8.25 -3.46
CA VAL A 40 -0.71 -8.32 -2.58
C VAL A 40 0.48 -7.60 -3.21
N ARG A 41 0.68 -7.77 -4.52
CA ARG A 41 1.77 -7.10 -5.23
C ARG A 41 1.63 -5.57 -5.17
N CYS A 42 0.42 -5.05 -5.27
CA CYS A 42 0.18 -3.60 -5.11
C CYS A 42 0.57 -3.14 -3.71
N ILE A 43 0.21 -3.91 -2.68
CA ILE A 43 0.56 -3.59 -1.29
C ILE A 43 2.08 -3.64 -1.09
N GLU A 44 2.76 -4.62 -1.69
CA GLU A 44 4.22 -4.69 -1.66
C GLU A 44 4.85 -3.45 -2.29
N THR A 45 4.32 -3.00 -3.41
CA THR A 45 4.80 -1.78 -4.09
C THR A 45 4.64 -0.56 -3.19
N ILE A 46 3.51 -0.45 -2.50
CA ILE A 46 3.27 0.64 -1.54
C ILE A 46 4.31 0.60 -0.42
N GLY A 47 4.54 -0.56 0.14
CA GLY A 47 5.53 -0.74 1.22
C GLY A 47 6.95 -0.40 0.76
N GLU A 48 7.33 -0.86 -0.42
CA GLU A 48 8.66 -0.61 -0.99
C GLU A 48 8.87 0.88 -1.29
N ALA A 49 7.88 1.53 -1.90
CA ALA A 49 7.96 2.97 -2.17
C ALA A 49 8.07 3.77 -0.87
N SER A 50 7.30 3.38 0.14
CA SER A 50 7.36 4.04 1.46
C SER A 50 8.73 3.87 2.11
N ARG A 51 9.30 2.68 2.04
CA ARG A 51 10.62 2.40 2.59
C ARG A 51 11.70 3.26 1.93
N CYS A 52 11.55 3.53 0.65
CA CYS A 52 12.55 4.24 -0.15
C CYS A 52 12.41 5.76 -0.13
N LEU A 53 11.42 6.31 0.58
CA LEU A 53 11.34 7.76 0.79
C LEU A 53 12.57 8.23 1.57
N SER A 54 12.98 9.48 1.33
CA SER A 54 14.12 10.06 2.04
C SER A 54 13.83 10.16 3.54
N GLU A 55 14.87 10.13 4.35
CA GLU A 55 14.73 10.34 5.80
C GLU A 55 14.15 11.72 6.09
N ASP A 56 14.51 12.73 5.31
CA ASP A 56 13.97 14.09 5.46
C ASP A 56 12.44 14.09 5.27
N CYS A 57 11.95 13.40 4.25
CA CYS A 57 10.53 13.30 3.99
C CYS A 57 9.81 12.58 5.13
N LYS A 58 10.35 11.43 5.55
CA LYS A 58 9.75 10.64 6.62
C LYS A 58 9.73 11.40 7.95
N ASN A 59 10.78 12.16 8.23
CA ASN A 59 10.86 12.94 9.46
C ASN A 59 9.91 14.14 9.44
N LYS A 60 9.77 14.79 8.29
CA LYS A 60 8.87 15.94 8.12
C LYS A 60 7.41 15.53 8.28
N TYR A 61 7.05 14.34 7.81
CA TYR A 61 5.68 13.82 7.86
C TYR A 61 5.59 12.62 8.79
N ASN A 62 6.15 12.75 9.99
CA ASN A 62 6.30 11.65 10.94
C ASN A 62 5.00 11.19 11.59
N GLN A 63 3.88 11.86 11.37
CA GLN A 63 2.57 11.40 11.79
C GLN A 63 2.10 10.18 10.97
N VAL A 64 2.69 9.97 9.78
CA VAL A 64 2.42 8.77 9.00
C VAL A 64 3.30 7.63 9.54
N PRO A 65 2.73 6.45 9.81
CA PRO A 65 3.52 5.34 10.35
C PRO A 65 4.31 4.63 9.25
N TRP A 66 5.31 5.30 8.71
CA TRP A 66 6.09 4.82 7.55
C TRP A 66 6.69 3.44 7.76
N ARG A 67 7.19 3.16 8.97
CA ARG A 67 7.78 1.87 9.28
C ARG A 67 6.76 0.74 9.20
N GLN A 68 5.57 0.98 9.75
CA GLN A 68 4.47 0.01 9.70
C GLN A 68 4.07 -0.25 8.26
N ILE A 69 3.94 0.81 7.46
CA ILE A 69 3.56 0.71 6.06
C ILE A 69 4.62 -0.05 5.26
N SER A 70 5.89 0.26 5.49
CA SER A 70 7.00 -0.44 4.84
C SER A 70 7.00 -1.94 5.14
N ASN A 71 6.51 -2.32 6.32
CA ASN A 71 6.48 -3.72 6.77
C ASN A 71 5.17 -4.44 6.49
N MET A 72 4.19 -3.79 5.87
CA MET A 72 2.86 -4.41 5.61
C MET A 72 2.97 -5.74 4.88
N ARG A 73 3.86 -5.83 3.93
CA ARG A 73 4.09 -7.04 3.15
C ARG A 73 4.36 -8.26 4.04
N ASN A 74 5.07 -8.08 5.15
CA ASN A 74 5.53 -9.19 5.99
C ASN A 74 4.41 -9.92 6.70
N ILE A 75 3.23 -9.29 6.82
CA ILE A 75 2.11 -9.87 7.52
C ILE A 75 1.03 -10.42 6.59
N LEU A 76 1.22 -10.28 5.28
CA LEU A 76 0.20 -10.66 4.29
C LEU A 76 0.33 -12.10 3.81
N VAL A 77 1.50 -12.69 4.01
CA VAL A 77 1.80 -14.01 3.46
C VAL A 77 2.26 -14.93 4.58
N HIS A 78 1.61 -16.08 4.70
CA HIS A 78 1.99 -17.16 5.60
C HIS A 78 3.05 -18.05 4.96
N GLN A 79 3.35 -19.17 5.61
CA GLN A 79 4.30 -20.17 5.10
C GLN A 79 3.94 -20.57 3.67
N TYR A 80 4.98 -20.80 2.86
CA TYR A 80 4.84 -21.27 1.48
C TYR A 80 3.97 -20.38 0.60
N PHE A 81 4.01 -19.06 0.84
CA PHE A 81 3.31 -18.07 0.03
C PHE A 81 1.77 -18.14 0.13
N GLU A 82 1.26 -18.79 1.15
CA GLU A 82 -0.17 -18.77 1.42
C GLU A 82 -0.58 -17.37 1.89
N ILE A 83 -1.49 -16.74 1.16
CA ILE A 83 -1.93 -15.37 1.44
C ILE A 83 -2.94 -15.36 2.58
N ASP A 84 -2.69 -14.50 3.56
CA ASP A 84 -3.63 -14.26 4.66
C ASP A 84 -4.68 -13.23 4.22
N THR A 85 -5.78 -13.72 3.67
CA THR A 85 -6.84 -12.87 3.10
C THR A 85 -7.44 -11.92 4.15
N ASP A 86 -7.57 -12.36 5.40
CA ASP A 86 -8.09 -11.50 6.47
C ASP A 86 -7.17 -10.32 6.72
N ARG A 87 -5.87 -10.54 6.68
CA ARG A 87 -4.88 -9.47 6.84
C ARG A 87 -4.90 -8.51 5.66
N VAL A 88 -5.03 -9.04 4.46
CA VAL A 88 -5.15 -8.22 3.25
C VAL A 88 -6.38 -7.33 3.35
N GLU A 89 -7.51 -7.88 3.77
CA GLU A 89 -8.74 -7.12 3.95
C GLU A 89 -8.55 -6.01 4.99
N SER A 90 -7.93 -6.31 6.11
CA SER A 90 -7.68 -5.33 7.17
C SER A 90 -6.82 -4.17 6.67
N VAL A 91 -5.76 -4.48 5.92
CA VAL A 91 -4.88 -3.47 5.33
C VAL A 91 -5.65 -2.57 4.38
N ILE A 92 -6.47 -3.15 3.50
CA ILE A 92 -7.23 -2.40 2.51
C ILE A 92 -8.29 -1.50 3.16
N LYS A 93 -8.96 -1.99 4.19
CA LYS A 93 -10.05 -1.23 4.82
C LYS A 93 -9.57 -0.18 5.80
N LYS A 94 -8.42 -0.40 6.43
CA LYS A 94 -7.91 0.48 7.49
C LYS A 94 -6.68 1.28 7.06
N ASN A 95 -5.61 0.61 6.70
CA ASN A 95 -4.32 1.26 6.46
C ASN A 95 -4.29 2.05 5.16
N ILE A 96 -4.83 1.49 4.09
CA ILE A 96 -4.79 2.11 2.76
C ILE A 96 -5.58 3.42 2.70
N PRO A 97 -6.82 3.52 3.20
CA PRO A 97 -7.55 4.80 3.15
C PRO A 97 -6.85 5.92 3.92
N GLU A 98 -6.30 5.62 5.09
CA GLU A 98 -5.56 6.60 5.89
C GLU A 98 -4.31 7.06 5.16
N LEU A 99 -3.57 6.11 4.58
CA LEU A 99 -2.36 6.42 3.82
C LEU A 99 -2.67 7.28 2.61
N LYS A 100 -3.74 6.97 1.89
CA LYS A 100 -4.17 7.73 0.71
C LYS A 100 -4.36 9.20 1.05
N VAL A 101 -5.09 9.50 2.12
CA VAL A 101 -5.34 10.86 2.58
C VAL A 101 -4.01 11.55 2.91
N SER A 102 -3.14 10.89 3.64
CA SER A 102 -1.85 11.44 4.04
C SER A 102 -0.97 11.76 2.82
N VAL A 103 -0.88 10.84 1.88
CA VAL A 103 -0.04 11.02 0.69
C VAL A 103 -0.58 12.15 -0.18
N GLU A 104 -1.89 12.24 -0.35
CA GLU A 104 -2.51 13.34 -1.10
C GLU A 104 -2.19 14.70 -0.47
N GLU A 105 -2.25 14.79 0.86
CA GLU A 105 -1.91 16.02 1.58
C GLU A 105 -0.43 16.38 1.41
N ILE A 106 0.45 15.40 1.50
CA ILE A 106 1.90 15.63 1.31
C ILE A 106 2.17 16.16 -0.10
N LEU A 107 1.56 15.56 -1.10
CA LEU A 107 1.77 15.98 -2.50
C LEU A 107 1.33 17.41 -2.75
N LYS A 108 0.31 17.89 -2.05
CA LYS A 108 -0.13 19.28 -2.15
C LYS A 108 0.93 20.26 -1.64
N GLN A 109 1.82 19.82 -0.77
CA GLN A 109 2.85 20.63 -0.15
C GLN A 109 4.19 20.61 -0.90
N LEU A 110 4.31 19.75 -1.89
CA LEU A 110 5.55 19.60 -2.65
C LEU A 110 5.62 20.52 -3.87
#